data_a4871252a9e7a9e61a691832cc4105e9
#
_entry.id   a4871252a9e7a9e61a691832cc4105e9
#
_cell.length_a   1.000
_cell.length_b   1.000
_cell.length_c   1.000
_cell.angle_alpha   90.00
_cell.angle_beta   90.00
_cell.angle_gamma   90.00
#
_symmetry.space_group_name_H-M   'P 1'
#
loop_
_entity.id
_entity.type
_entity.pdbx_description
1 polymer ?
#
loop_
_entity_poly.entity_id
_entity_poly.type
_entity_poly.pdbx_seq_one_letter_code
_entity_poly.pdbx_strand_id
1 'polypeptide(L)'
;MVIISKLGCLGKTTMSTVAVIKEHIEMTEGVCGRKPRISGHRITVQNIVVWHEQMGMSPDEILLHYPSINLSDIYAALAYYYDHREEIRKQIEDDEIFALEMKKSTISLVQQKLKNQYAR
;
A
#
# COMPACT_ATOMS: atom_id res chain seq x y z
N MET A 1 -21.60 5.68 -37.47
CA MET A 1 -20.46 4.78 -37.66
C MET A 1 -19.21 5.27 -36.97
N VAL A 2 -18.80 6.49 -37.20
CA VAL A 2 -17.63 7.06 -36.53
C VAL A 2 -17.78 7.08 -35.00
N ILE A 3 -18.95 7.39 -34.52
CA ILE A 3 -19.25 7.42 -33.09
C ILE A 3 -19.09 6.03 -32.46
N ILE A 4 -19.53 5.01 -33.17
CA ILE A 4 -19.41 3.61 -32.68
C ILE A 4 -17.94 3.23 -32.58
N SER A 5 -17.14 3.59 -33.56
CA SER A 5 -15.70 3.34 -33.54
C SER A 5 -15.01 4.03 -32.36
N LYS A 6 -15.38 5.27 -32.09
CA LYS A 6 -14.87 6.01 -30.93
C LYS A 6 -15.24 5.35 -29.62
N LEU A 7 -16.48 4.88 -29.50
CA LEU A 7 -16.91 4.16 -28.31
C LEU A 7 -16.12 2.86 -28.13
N GLY A 8 -15.87 2.14 -29.20
CA GLY A 8 -15.04 0.96 -29.17
C GLY A 8 -13.62 1.24 -28.71
N CYS A 9 -13.03 2.32 -29.21
CA CYS A 9 -11.70 2.76 -28.77
C CYS A 9 -11.67 3.14 -27.30
N LEU A 10 -12.68 3.86 -26.84
CA LEU A 10 -12.79 4.24 -25.42
C LEU A 10 -12.90 3.00 -24.54
N GLY A 11 -13.71 2.01 -24.94
CA GLY A 11 -13.82 0.77 -24.23
C GLY A 11 -12.49 0.04 -24.13
N LYS A 12 -11.77 -0.06 -25.21
CA LYS A 12 -10.43 -0.68 -25.23
C LYS A 12 -9.46 0.07 -24.33
N THR A 13 -9.45 1.38 -24.38
CA THR A 13 -8.58 2.21 -23.53
C THR A 13 -8.88 1.98 -22.06
N THR A 14 -10.15 1.95 -21.68
CA THR A 14 -10.56 1.70 -20.31
C THR A 14 -10.11 0.32 -19.85
N MET A 15 -10.30 -0.70 -20.68
CA MET A 15 -9.88 -2.06 -20.35
C MET A 15 -8.36 -2.18 -20.25
N SER A 16 -7.61 -1.50 -21.11
CA SER A 16 -6.15 -1.47 -21.06
C SER A 16 -5.65 -0.86 -19.76
N THR A 17 -6.25 0.24 -19.30
CA THR A 17 -5.90 0.87 -18.03
C THR A 17 -6.14 -0.08 -16.86
N VAL A 18 -7.28 -0.75 -16.82
CA VAL A 18 -7.61 -1.72 -15.78
C VAL A 18 -6.63 -2.90 -15.83
N ALA A 19 -6.28 -3.38 -17.01
CA ALA A 19 -5.33 -4.48 -17.18
C ALA A 19 -3.94 -4.08 -16.65
N VAL A 20 -3.46 -2.87 -16.93
CA VAL A 20 -2.17 -2.38 -16.43
C VAL A 20 -2.16 -2.36 -14.91
N ILE A 21 -3.20 -1.84 -14.28
CA ILE A 21 -3.29 -1.84 -12.81
C ILE A 21 -3.29 -3.27 -12.27
N LYS A 22 -4.05 -4.18 -12.90
CA LYS A 22 -4.09 -5.59 -12.48
C LYS A 22 -2.76 -6.31 -12.65
N GLU A 23 -1.96 -5.94 -13.62
CA GLU A 23 -0.62 -6.52 -13.80
C GLU A 23 0.31 -6.14 -12.65
N HIS A 24 0.20 -4.93 -12.15
CA HIS A 24 1.11 -4.39 -11.15
C HIS A 24 0.60 -4.53 -9.72
N ILE A 25 -0.72 -4.56 -9.53
CA ILE A 25 -1.34 -4.61 -8.21
C ILE A 25 -2.18 -5.87 -8.08
N GLU A 26 -1.96 -6.61 -7.00
CA GLU A 26 -2.75 -7.81 -6.72
C GLU A 26 -3.16 -7.84 -5.24
N MET A 27 -4.21 -8.61 -4.97
CA MET A 27 -4.69 -8.88 -3.61
C MET A 27 -4.81 -10.39 -3.46
N THR A 28 -4.09 -10.95 -2.50
CA THR A 28 -4.10 -12.38 -2.24
C THR A 28 -4.42 -12.64 -0.78
N GLU A 29 -5.37 -13.53 -0.51
CA GLU A 29 -5.69 -13.92 0.85
C GLU A 29 -4.48 -14.56 1.52
N GLY A 30 -4.29 -14.23 2.80
CA GLY A 30 -3.16 -14.74 3.57
C GLY A 30 -1.84 -14.02 3.31
N VAL A 31 -1.79 -13.07 2.38
CA VAL A 31 -0.59 -12.28 2.11
C VAL A 31 -0.90 -10.81 2.41
N CYS A 32 -0.15 -10.20 3.32
CA CYS A 32 -0.31 -8.80 3.75
C CYS A 32 -1.75 -8.47 4.17
N GLY A 33 -2.49 -9.43 4.73
CA GLY A 33 -3.86 -9.20 5.17
C GLY A 33 -4.83 -8.88 4.04
N ARG A 34 -4.58 -9.41 2.84
CA ARG A 34 -5.37 -9.17 1.63
C ARG A 34 -5.34 -7.71 1.18
N LYS A 35 -4.37 -6.93 1.63
CA LYS A 35 -4.22 -5.55 1.17
C LYS A 35 -3.69 -5.49 -0.26
N PRO A 36 -4.07 -4.48 -1.05
CA PRO A 36 -3.48 -4.32 -2.38
C PRO A 36 -1.97 -4.15 -2.26
N ARG A 37 -1.26 -4.92 -3.04
CA ARG A 37 0.21 -4.95 -3.03
C ARG A 37 0.77 -5.02 -4.44
N ILE A 38 2.04 -4.69 -4.58
CA ILE A 38 2.72 -4.82 -5.86
C ILE A 38 2.86 -6.30 -6.19
N SER A 39 2.47 -6.67 -7.41
CA SER A 39 2.48 -8.07 -7.87
C SER A 39 3.85 -8.71 -7.69
N GLY A 40 3.86 -9.89 -7.06
CA GLY A 40 5.08 -10.63 -6.79
C GLY A 40 5.92 -10.11 -5.63
N HIS A 41 5.48 -9.08 -4.93
CA HIS A 41 6.19 -8.47 -3.80
C HIS A 41 5.29 -8.32 -2.59
N ARG A 42 5.89 -8.11 -1.43
CA ARG A 42 5.15 -7.82 -0.19
C ARG A 42 5.00 -6.33 0.09
N ILE A 43 5.46 -5.49 -0.82
CA ILE A 43 5.30 -4.04 -0.73
C ILE A 43 3.86 -3.70 -1.11
N THR A 44 3.12 -3.12 -0.17
CA THR A 44 1.71 -2.77 -0.38
C THR A 44 1.57 -1.37 -0.98
N VAL A 45 0.41 -1.12 -1.57
CA VAL A 45 0.04 0.24 -2.01
C VAL A 45 0.12 1.20 -0.82
N GLN A 46 -0.32 0.77 0.35
CA GLN A 46 -0.24 1.54 1.59
C GLN A 46 1.20 1.96 1.91
N ASN A 47 2.17 1.06 1.76
CA ASN A 47 3.59 1.38 1.99
C ASN A 47 4.06 2.48 1.04
N ILE A 48 3.74 2.36 -0.25
CA ILE A 48 4.10 3.36 -1.25
C ILE A 48 3.49 4.73 -0.91
N VAL A 49 2.23 4.75 -0.49
CA VAL A 49 1.54 5.98 -0.12
C VAL A 49 2.19 6.65 1.10
N VAL A 50 2.52 5.87 2.11
CA VAL A 50 3.19 6.39 3.30
C VAL A 50 4.54 7.00 2.94
N TRP A 51 5.34 6.31 2.15
CA TRP A 51 6.65 6.82 1.73
C TRP A 51 6.52 8.09 0.88
N HIS A 52 5.56 8.12 -0.01
CA HIS A 52 5.37 9.26 -0.92
C HIS A 52 4.73 10.46 -0.22
N GLU A 53 3.63 10.28 0.48
CA GLU A 53 2.89 11.40 1.08
C GLU A 53 3.38 11.81 2.47
N GLN A 54 3.64 10.84 3.34
CA GLN A 54 4.03 11.15 4.71
C GLN A 54 5.53 11.42 4.85
N MET A 55 6.34 10.68 4.13
CA MET A 55 7.81 10.83 4.19
C MET A 55 8.35 11.76 3.09
N GLY A 56 7.53 12.20 2.15
CA GLY A 56 7.92 13.12 1.11
C GLY A 56 8.87 12.54 0.07
N MET A 57 8.90 11.23 -0.07
CA MET A 57 9.77 10.58 -1.05
C MET A 57 9.17 10.66 -2.45
N SER A 58 9.98 11.02 -3.43
CA SER A 58 9.58 10.95 -4.83
C SER A 58 9.57 9.48 -5.30
N PRO A 59 8.84 9.16 -6.39
CA PRO A 59 8.89 7.80 -6.94
C PRO A 59 10.32 7.32 -7.23
N ASP A 60 11.19 8.19 -7.72
CA ASP A 60 12.58 7.85 -7.97
C ASP A 60 13.34 7.52 -6.69
N GLU A 61 13.10 8.24 -5.61
CA GLU A 61 13.70 7.96 -4.30
C GLU A 61 13.22 6.62 -3.74
N ILE A 62 11.93 6.32 -3.89
CA ILE A 62 11.38 5.02 -3.49
C ILE A 62 12.11 3.90 -4.23
N LEU A 63 12.31 4.06 -5.54
CA LEU A 63 13.01 3.08 -6.36
C LEU A 63 14.44 2.87 -5.88
N LEU A 64 15.14 3.93 -5.46
CA LEU A 64 16.49 3.81 -4.93
C LEU A 64 16.54 2.97 -3.66
N HIS A 65 15.54 3.09 -2.80
CA HIS A 65 15.46 2.30 -1.57
C HIS A 65 14.98 0.87 -1.80
N TYR A 66 14.18 0.65 -2.84
CA TYR A 66 13.57 -0.65 -3.13
C TYR A 66 13.77 -1.03 -4.59
N PRO A 67 15.02 -1.37 -5.00
CA PRO A 67 15.33 -1.61 -6.40
C PRO A 67 14.73 -2.89 -6.97
N SER A 68 14.09 -3.73 -6.14
CA SER A 68 13.42 -4.94 -6.59
C SER A 68 12.10 -4.67 -7.32
N ILE A 69 11.54 -3.48 -7.19
CA ILE A 69 10.32 -3.08 -7.88
C ILE A 69 10.65 -2.10 -9.01
N ASN A 70 9.70 -1.92 -9.92
CA ASN A 70 9.86 -1.02 -11.06
C ASN A 70 9.18 0.32 -10.79
N LEU A 71 9.60 1.34 -11.52
CA LEU A 71 8.94 2.64 -11.48
C LEU A 71 7.47 2.53 -11.90
N SER A 72 7.16 1.65 -12.85
CA SER A 72 5.78 1.36 -13.27
C SER A 72 4.94 0.84 -12.12
N ASP A 73 5.51 -0.01 -11.27
CA ASP A 73 4.83 -0.54 -10.08
C ASP A 73 4.48 0.57 -9.09
N ILE A 74 5.41 1.51 -8.90
CA ILE A 74 5.20 2.64 -7.99
C ILE A 74 4.09 3.55 -8.51
N TYR A 75 4.10 3.88 -9.80
CA TYR A 75 3.05 4.70 -10.39
C TYR A 75 1.70 3.99 -10.41
N ALA A 76 1.69 2.68 -10.64
CA ALA A 76 0.46 1.88 -10.57
C ALA A 76 -0.11 1.89 -9.14
N ALA A 77 0.75 1.79 -8.14
CA ALA A 77 0.33 1.86 -6.74
C ALA A 77 -0.27 3.22 -6.40
N LEU A 78 0.35 4.30 -6.87
CA LEU A 78 -0.18 5.64 -6.68
C LEU A 78 -1.51 5.85 -7.41
N ALA A 79 -1.64 5.32 -8.63
CA ALA A 79 -2.89 5.37 -9.38
C ALA A 79 -4.00 4.63 -8.65
N TYR A 80 -3.70 3.44 -8.15
CA TYR A 80 -4.64 2.67 -7.34
C TYR A 80 -5.09 3.47 -6.11
N TYR A 81 -4.15 4.10 -5.43
CA TYR A 81 -4.43 4.92 -4.25
C TYR A 81 -5.40 6.06 -4.58
N TYR A 82 -5.17 6.79 -5.68
CA TYR A 82 -6.04 7.89 -6.04
C TYR A 82 -7.45 7.43 -6.42
N ASP A 83 -7.61 6.21 -6.91
CA ASP A 83 -8.92 5.61 -7.17
C ASP A 83 -9.60 5.09 -5.89
N HIS A 84 -8.81 4.72 -4.86
CA HIS A 84 -9.31 4.14 -3.61
C HIS A 84 -8.80 4.92 -2.40
N ARG A 85 -8.77 6.22 -2.51
CA ARG A 85 -8.11 7.10 -1.55
C ARG A 85 -8.61 6.95 -0.12
N GLU A 86 -9.92 6.94 0.07
CA GLU A 86 -10.51 6.82 1.40
C GLU A 86 -10.23 5.47 2.03
N GLU A 87 -10.31 4.42 1.23
CA GLU A 87 -10.06 3.06 1.67
C GLU A 87 -8.61 2.89 2.15
N ILE A 88 -7.65 3.37 1.37
CA ILE A 88 -6.23 3.29 1.73
C ILE A 88 -5.91 4.16 2.95
N ARG A 89 -6.46 5.34 3.04
CA ARG A 89 -6.29 6.22 4.20
C ARG A 89 -6.83 5.58 5.47
N LYS A 90 -7.97 4.92 5.37
CA LYS A 90 -8.54 4.19 6.50
C LYS A 90 -7.64 3.04 6.94
N GLN A 91 -7.08 2.30 5.98
CA GLN A 91 -6.11 1.23 6.30
C GLN A 91 -4.90 1.76 7.03
N ILE A 92 -4.35 2.89 6.60
CA ILE A 92 -3.21 3.53 7.25
C ILE A 92 -3.56 3.94 8.68
N GLU A 93 -4.71 4.58 8.85
CA GLU A 93 -5.17 5.02 10.17
C GLU A 93 -5.40 3.84 11.11
N ASP A 94 -6.07 2.80 10.64
CA ASP A 94 -6.32 1.59 11.43
C ASP A 94 -5.01 0.91 11.84
N ASP A 95 -4.05 0.84 10.96
CA ASP A 95 -2.75 0.24 11.26
C ASP A 95 -1.94 1.10 12.25
N GLU A 96 -2.03 2.42 12.15
CA GLU A 96 -1.38 3.33 13.11
C GLU A 96 -1.97 3.17 14.50
N ILE A 97 -3.29 3.08 14.60
CA ILE A 97 -3.98 2.86 15.87
C ILE A 97 -3.59 1.50 16.46
N PHE A 98 -3.58 0.46 15.63
CA PHE A 98 -3.18 -0.87 16.05
C PHE A 98 -1.74 -0.89 16.55
N ALA A 99 -0.83 -0.24 15.83
CA ALA A 99 0.57 -0.15 16.20
C ALA A 99 0.76 0.57 17.55
N LEU A 100 0.00 1.64 17.78
CA LEU A 100 0.03 2.36 19.04
C LEU A 100 -0.47 1.50 20.20
N GLU A 101 -1.56 0.77 20.00
CA GLU A 101 -2.11 -0.13 21.01
C GLU A 101 -1.14 -1.25 21.35
N MET A 102 -0.53 -1.86 20.33
CA MET A 102 0.47 -2.90 20.53
C MET A 102 1.70 -2.38 21.24
N LYS A 103 2.14 -1.17 20.92
CA LYS A 103 3.27 -0.52 21.58
C LYS A 103 2.98 -0.28 23.06
N LYS A 104 1.80 0.22 23.39
CA LYS A 104 1.38 0.42 24.79
C LYS A 104 1.34 -0.89 25.56
N SER A 105 0.78 -1.94 24.97
CA SER A 105 0.72 -3.26 25.60
C SER A 105 2.11 -3.83 25.83
N THR A 106 3.00 -3.71 24.87
CA THR A 106 4.38 -4.19 24.98
C THR A 106 5.14 -3.44 26.07
N ILE A 107 5.05 -2.11 26.11
CA ILE A 107 5.69 -1.29 27.14
C ILE A 107 5.16 -1.68 28.52
N SER A 108 3.86 -1.85 28.66
CA SER A 108 3.22 -2.24 29.91
C SER A 108 3.74 -3.60 30.41
N LEU A 109 3.85 -4.58 29.51
CA LEU A 109 4.40 -5.89 29.83
C LEU A 109 5.87 -5.82 30.23
N VAL A 110 6.67 -5.04 29.52
CA VAL A 110 8.09 -4.87 29.85
C VAL A 110 8.24 -4.18 31.19
N GLN A 111 7.49 -3.14 31.48
CA GLN A 111 7.50 -2.44 32.75
C GLN A 111 7.12 -3.38 33.88
N GLN A 112 6.11 -4.21 33.68
CA GLN A 112 5.66 -5.17 34.67
C GLN A 112 6.74 -6.21 34.96
N LYS A 113 7.40 -6.73 33.95
CA LYS A 113 8.51 -7.68 34.10
C LYS A 113 9.68 -7.04 34.85
N LEU A 114 10.05 -5.82 34.49
CA LEU A 114 11.13 -5.11 35.16
C LEU A 114 10.79 -4.84 36.63
N LYS A 115 9.56 -4.44 36.91
CA LYS A 115 9.10 -4.21 38.27
C LYS A 115 9.17 -5.48 39.09
N ASN A 116 8.73 -6.60 38.55
CA ASN A 116 8.82 -7.89 39.24
C ASN A 116 10.25 -8.34 39.45
N GLN A 117 11.14 -8.05 38.52
CA GLN A 117 12.56 -8.40 38.61
C GLN A 117 13.27 -7.59 39.72
N TYR A 118 12.97 -6.30 39.81
CA TYR A 118 13.61 -5.39 40.78
C TYR A 118 12.90 -5.28 42.13
N ALA A 119 11.74 -5.90 42.27
CA ALA A 119 11.01 -5.91 43.54
C ALA A 119 11.51 -6.94 44.53
N ARG A 120 12.54 -7.67 44.21
CA ARG A 120 13.19 -8.65 45.13
C ARG A 120 14.24 -7.98 45.98
#